data_65901376ccf031987f4405b42e063901
#
_entry.id   65901376ccf031987f4405b42e063901
#
_cell.length_a   1.000
_cell.length_b   1.000
_cell.length_c   1.000
_cell.angle_alpha   90.00
_cell.angle_beta   90.00
_cell.angle_gamma   90.00
#
_symmetry.space_group_name_H-M   'P 1'
#
loop_
_entity.id
_entity.type
_entity.pdbx_description
1 polymer ?
#
loop_
_entity_poly.entity_id
_entity_poly.type
_entity_poly.pdbx_seq_one_letter_code
_entity_poly.pdbx_strand_id
1 'polypeptide(L)'
;ARIKLYPNDTTIQGGDKLVGTDINGNATKNYQVEELAQYFEQTGNALFQYNFAGTYSTEVINTGEYRYQVDPSAPTIYNWAQITGIAISRYNRNGEDITPMIPVMVNQMVKVQDIGTSDNLGYGLYRVKTSTPLSSGAAYLLTLEPRGAASTVGNNVISLAPFGSEGFEYEEDFAVAASTWVIDHNLGRFPSVSAVDSAGSIINGAITYNSANKITIVFTSATSGKAYLN
;
A
#
# COMPACT_ATOMS: atom_id res chain seq x y z
N ALA A 1 26.80 28.65 -27.32
CA ALA A 1 25.39 29.04 -27.25
C ALA A 1 25.08 29.47 -25.82
N ARG A 2 24.51 30.66 -25.62
CA ARG A 2 24.11 31.14 -24.28
C ARG A 2 22.68 30.68 -24.00
N ILE A 3 22.53 29.75 -23.11
CA ILE A 3 21.23 29.22 -22.62
C ILE A 3 20.30 30.34 -22.05
N LYS A 4 20.82 31.53 -21.77
CA LYS A 4 20.10 32.67 -21.21
C LYS A 4 19.00 33.30 -22.13
N LEU A 5 18.82 32.84 -23.36
CA LEU A 5 17.92 33.45 -24.32
C LEU A 5 16.63 32.64 -24.59
N TYR A 6 16.44 31.52 -23.92
CA TYR A 6 15.22 30.75 -24.10
C TYR A 6 14.17 31.17 -23.06
N PRO A 7 12.94 31.47 -23.45
CA PRO A 7 11.87 31.72 -22.49
C PRO A 7 11.63 30.48 -21.66
N ASN A 8 11.28 30.67 -20.37
CA ASN A 8 10.87 29.56 -19.53
C ASN A 8 9.59 28.96 -20.09
N ASP A 9 9.60 27.68 -20.36
CA ASP A 9 8.38 26.93 -20.62
C ASP A 9 7.67 26.71 -19.26
N THR A 10 6.42 27.17 -19.20
CA THR A 10 5.57 27.02 -18.01
C THR A 10 4.65 25.81 -18.08
N THR A 11 4.65 25.12 -19.23
CA THR A 11 3.77 23.97 -19.49
C THR A 11 4.59 22.79 -19.96
N ILE A 12 5.05 21.96 -19.00
CA ILE A 12 5.83 20.77 -19.30
C ILE A 12 4.89 19.67 -19.81
N GLN A 13 5.22 19.09 -20.96
CA GLN A 13 4.51 17.97 -21.59
C GLN A 13 5.42 16.74 -21.69
N GLY A 14 4.83 15.53 -21.77
CA GLY A 14 5.59 14.29 -21.84
C GLY A 14 6.57 14.21 -23.02
N GLY A 15 6.21 14.82 -24.15
CA GLY A 15 7.06 14.88 -25.35
C GLY A 15 8.19 15.92 -25.32
N ASP A 16 8.28 16.77 -24.29
CA ASP A 16 9.35 17.74 -24.14
C ASP A 16 10.70 17.04 -23.94
N LYS A 17 11.77 17.69 -24.40
CA LYS A 17 13.10 17.08 -24.37
C LYS A 17 14.04 17.84 -23.45
N LEU A 18 14.71 17.09 -22.57
CA LEU A 18 15.81 17.56 -21.79
C LEU A 18 17.13 17.14 -22.44
N VAL A 19 18.11 18.03 -22.42
CA VAL A 19 19.46 17.76 -22.92
C VAL A 19 20.37 17.44 -21.74
N GLY A 20 20.98 16.29 -21.79
CA GLY A 20 21.93 15.84 -20.77
C GLY A 20 23.15 15.16 -21.38
N THR A 21 24.06 14.72 -20.52
CA THR A 21 25.25 13.97 -20.90
C THR A 21 25.09 12.53 -20.39
N ASP A 22 25.59 11.55 -21.14
CA ASP A 22 25.63 10.18 -20.63
C ASP A 22 26.56 10.06 -19.40
N ILE A 23 26.44 8.95 -18.68
CA ILE A 23 27.20 8.72 -17.43
C ILE A 23 28.72 8.80 -17.61
N ASN A 24 29.21 8.55 -18.85
CA ASN A 24 30.64 8.58 -19.17
C ASN A 24 31.07 9.96 -19.71
N GLY A 25 30.16 10.89 -19.88
CA GLY A 25 30.46 12.22 -20.42
C GLY A 25 30.80 12.27 -21.92
N ASN A 26 30.62 11.16 -22.64
CA ASN A 26 31.08 11.00 -24.02
C ASN A 26 30.09 11.47 -25.07
N ALA A 27 28.81 11.60 -24.71
CA ALA A 27 27.78 12.00 -25.64
C ALA A 27 26.73 12.91 -25.00
N THR A 28 26.28 13.93 -25.73
CA THR A 28 25.09 14.70 -25.37
C THR A 28 23.87 13.95 -25.87
N LYS A 29 22.91 13.71 -24.99
CA LYS A 29 21.66 12.98 -25.29
C LYS A 29 20.45 13.83 -25.01
N ASN A 30 19.39 13.59 -25.78
CA ASN A 30 18.06 14.09 -25.50
C ASN A 30 17.30 13.03 -24.73
N TYR A 31 16.66 13.43 -23.63
CA TYR A 31 15.76 12.60 -22.83
C TYR A 31 14.36 13.19 -22.93
N GLN A 32 13.37 12.39 -23.21
CA GLN A 32 11.98 12.83 -23.13
C GLN A 32 11.55 12.92 -21.67
N VAL A 33 10.71 13.88 -21.35
CA VAL A 33 10.22 14.08 -19.97
C VAL A 33 9.46 12.84 -19.48
N GLU A 34 8.68 12.22 -20.36
CA GLU A 34 7.97 10.98 -20.05
C GLU A 34 8.90 9.80 -19.76
N GLU A 35 10.03 9.67 -20.46
CA GLU A 35 11.04 8.62 -20.20
C GLU A 35 11.72 8.83 -18.84
N LEU A 36 11.97 10.09 -18.48
CA LEU A 36 12.49 10.44 -17.15
C LEU A 36 11.46 10.20 -16.06
N ALA A 37 10.19 10.52 -16.29
CA ALA A 37 9.11 10.22 -15.36
C ALA A 37 9.01 8.70 -15.11
N GLN A 38 9.03 7.89 -16.15
CA GLN A 38 9.05 6.43 -16.05
C GLN A 38 10.29 5.93 -15.29
N TYR A 39 11.47 6.48 -15.57
CA TYR A 39 12.68 6.14 -14.85
C TYR A 39 12.56 6.46 -13.35
N PHE A 40 12.03 7.62 -12.99
CA PHE A 40 11.81 7.99 -11.59
C PHE A 40 10.71 7.15 -10.93
N GLU A 41 9.65 6.78 -11.64
CA GLU A 41 8.66 5.85 -11.13
C GLU A 41 9.26 4.46 -10.87
N GLN A 42 10.09 3.98 -11.77
CA GLN A 42 10.75 2.68 -11.62
C GLN A 42 11.83 2.67 -10.53
N THR A 43 12.58 3.75 -10.38
CA THR A 43 13.70 3.83 -9.43
C THR A 43 13.30 4.45 -8.09
N GLY A 44 12.36 5.38 -8.08
CA GLY A 44 11.86 6.04 -6.87
C GLY A 44 11.18 5.08 -5.87
N ASN A 45 10.66 3.96 -6.37
CA ASN A 45 10.06 2.89 -5.58
C ASN A 45 10.95 1.64 -5.49
N ALA A 46 12.25 1.77 -5.75
CA ALA A 46 13.18 0.63 -5.80
C ALA A 46 13.20 -0.17 -4.50
N LEU A 47 12.95 0.48 -3.37
CA LEU A 47 12.91 -0.17 -2.06
C LEU A 47 11.87 -1.31 -1.97
N PHE A 48 10.76 -1.22 -2.71
CA PHE A 48 9.66 -2.18 -2.65
C PHE A 48 9.45 -2.91 -3.96
N GLN A 49 10.51 -3.18 -4.73
CA GLN A 49 10.41 -3.97 -5.97
C GLN A 49 10.63 -5.45 -5.70
N TYR A 50 9.82 -6.29 -6.36
CA TYR A 50 9.83 -7.74 -6.22
C TYR A 50 9.57 -8.44 -7.54
N ASN A 51 10.21 -9.62 -7.73
CA ASN A 51 9.98 -10.49 -8.87
C ASN A 51 8.80 -11.43 -8.59
N PHE A 52 8.02 -11.72 -9.61
CA PHE A 52 6.91 -12.67 -9.51
C PHE A 52 7.43 -14.11 -9.33
N ALA A 53 6.87 -14.81 -8.35
CA ALA A 53 7.20 -16.21 -8.03
C ALA A 53 5.97 -17.14 -8.01
N GLY A 54 4.80 -16.67 -8.44
CA GLY A 54 3.58 -17.45 -8.52
C GLY A 54 2.47 -17.03 -7.58
N THR A 55 1.46 -17.88 -7.45
CA THR A 55 0.38 -17.72 -6.47
C THR A 55 0.85 -18.18 -5.11
N TYR A 56 0.39 -17.54 -4.05
CA TYR A 56 0.71 -17.93 -2.68
C TYR A 56 0.06 -19.27 -2.34
N SER A 57 0.87 -20.29 -2.22
CA SER A 57 0.45 -21.64 -1.81
C SER A 57 1.38 -22.26 -0.76
N THR A 58 2.54 -21.61 -0.52
CA THR A 58 3.54 -22.06 0.44
C THR A 58 4.13 -20.86 1.19
N GLU A 59 4.62 -21.08 2.41
CA GLU A 59 5.25 -20.01 3.21
C GLU A 59 6.68 -19.66 2.75
N VAL A 60 7.22 -20.38 1.77
CA VAL A 60 8.59 -20.15 1.29
C VAL A 60 8.57 -19.11 0.17
N ILE A 61 9.17 -17.97 0.43
CA ILE A 61 9.38 -16.88 -0.52
C ILE A 61 10.88 -16.59 -0.54
N ASN A 62 11.51 -16.69 -1.73
CA ASN A 62 12.92 -16.40 -1.86
C ASN A 62 13.21 -14.90 -1.81
N THR A 63 14.49 -14.52 -1.62
CA THR A 63 14.93 -13.13 -1.65
C THR A 63 14.48 -12.42 -2.93
N GLY A 64 13.87 -11.25 -2.77
CA GLY A 64 13.40 -10.42 -3.88
C GLY A 64 12.16 -10.93 -4.61
N GLU A 65 11.49 -11.96 -4.10
CA GLU A 65 10.28 -12.52 -4.69
C GLU A 65 9.01 -12.05 -3.99
N TYR A 66 7.92 -12.08 -4.75
CA TYR A 66 6.56 -11.96 -4.23
C TYR A 66 5.64 -13.04 -4.80
N ARG A 67 4.57 -13.31 -4.05
CA ARG A 67 3.44 -14.13 -4.49
C ARG A 67 2.15 -13.44 -4.09
N TYR A 68 1.11 -13.52 -4.91
CA TYR A 68 -0.17 -12.97 -4.51
C TYR A 68 -1.18 -14.04 -4.11
N GLN A 69 -2.01 -13.71 -3.14
CA GLN A 69 -3.17 -14.47 -2.72
C GLN A 69 -4.39 -13.89 -3.42
N VAL A 70 -5.21 -14.76 -3.99
CA VAL A 70 -6.47 -14.39 -4.63
C VAL A 70 -7.63 -14.96 -3.83
N ASP A 71 -8.79 -14.36 -3.99
CA ASP A 71 -10.03 -14.92 -3.46
C ASP A 71 -10.25 -16.32 -4.06
N PRO A 72 -10.47 -17.37 -3.24
CA PRO A 72 -10.70 -18.72 -3.73
C PRO A 72 -11.90 -18.86 -4.68
N SER A 73 -12.84 -17.92 -4.64
CA SER A 73 -13.98 -17.85 -5.55
C SER A 73 -13.68 -17.13 -6.87
N ALA A 74 -12.47 -16.57 -7.01
CA ALA A 74 -12.09 -15.81 -8.20
C ALA A 74 -11.93 -16.72 -9.42
N PRO A 75 -12.28 -16.23 -10.63
CA PRO A 75 -12.01 -16.95 -11.86
C PRO A 75 -10.50 -17.09 -12.11
N THR A 76 -10.12 -17.98 -13.03
CA THR A 76 -8.71 -18.26 -13.35
C THR A 76 -7.94 -17.07 -13.95
N ILE A 77 -8.64 -16.05 -14.44
CA ILE A 77 -8.04 -14.81 -14.93
C ILE A 77 -8.07 -13.80 -13.79
N TYR A 78 -6.92 -13.52 -13.22
CA TYR A 78 -6.78 -12.60 -12.11
C TYR A 78 -6.79 -11.15 -12.60
N ASN A 79 -7.60 -10.32 -11.94
CA ASN A 79 -7.42 -8.88 -12.03
C ASN A 79 -6.98 -8.34 -10.65
N TRP A 80 -6.42 -7.15 -10.64
CA TRP A 80 -5.91 -6.56 -9.40
C TRP A 80 -6.98 -6.43 -8.31
N ALA A 81 -8.27 -6.28 -8.65
CA ALA A 81 -9.36 -6.20 -7.69
C ALA A 81 -9.63 -7.50 -6.91
N GLN A 82 -9.15 -8.64 -7.41
CA GLN A 82 -9.36 -9.96 -6.81
C GLN A 82 -8.22 -10.39 -5.87
N ILE A 83 -7.15 -9.60 -5.80
CA ILE A 83 -6.01 -9.88 -4.92
C ILE A 83 -6.39 -9.50 -3.49
N THR A 84 -6.37 -10.47 -2.60
CA THR A 84 -6.67 -10.31 -1.18
C THR A 84 -5.44 -10.31 -0.30
N GLY A 85 -4.27 -10.62 -0.86
CA GLY A 85 -3.01 -10.58 -0.16
C GLY A 85 -1.80 -10.66 -1.06
N ILE A 86 -0.66 -10.17 -0.56
CA ILE A 86 0.64 -10.31 -1.21
C ILE A 86 1.64 -10.82 -0.17
N ALA A 87 2.25 -11.96 -0.47
CA ALA A 87 3.38 -12.44 0.30
C ALA A 87 4.66 -11.91 -0.34
N ILE A 88 5.47 -11.21 0.43
CA ILE A 88 6.74 -10.60 -0.01
C ILE A 88 7.90 -11.10 0.83
N SER A 89 9.06 -11.26 0.21
CA SER A 89 10.31 -11.48 0.95
C SER A 89 10.62 -10.28 1.85
N ARG A 90 11.28 -10.52 3.00
CA ARG A 90 11.86 -9.45 3.81
C ARG A 90 12.95 -8.67 3.08
N TYR A 91 13.54 -9.28 2.08
CA TYR A 91 14.52 -8.62 1.21
C TYR A 91 13.85 -8.26 -0.12
N ASN A 92 14.01 -7.01 -0.53
CA ASN A 92 13.54 -6.56 -1.83
C ASN A 92 14.38 -7.17 -2.98
N ARG A 93 14.05 -6.83 -4.21
CA ARG A 93 14.77 -7.29 -5.42
C ARG A 93 16.27 -6.96 -5.40
N ASN A 94 16.67 -5.88 -4.72
CA ASN A 94 18.08 -5.45 -4.61
C ASN A 94 18.79 -6.08 -3.40
N GLY A 95 18.11 -6.91 -2.60
CA GLY A 95 18.68 -7.53 -1.41
C GLY A 95 18.65 -6.66 -0.16
N GLU A 96 17.95 -5.53 -0.17
CA GLU A 96 17.81 -4.65 0.99
C GLU A 96 16.74 -5.18 1.96
N ASP A 97 17.03 -5.19 3.25
CA ASP A 97 16.10 -5.63 4.30
C ASP A 97 15.04 -4.56 4.57
N ILE A 98 13.79 -4.87 4.24
CA ILE A 98 12.65 -3.96 4.42
C ILE A 98 11.83 -4.26 5.68
N THR A 99 12.30 -5.16 6.54
CA THR A 99 11.59 -5.54 7.78
C THR A 99 11.13 -4.34 8.61
N PRO A 100 11.92 -3.27 8.80
CA PRO A 100 11.49 -2.11 9.57
C PRO A 100 10.31 -1.35 8.96
N MET A 101 10.09 -1.48 7.64
CA MET A 101 9.02 -0.79 6.92
C MET A 101 7.70 -1.57 6.92
N ILE A 102 7.74 -2.88 7.16
CA ILE A 102 6.55 -3.74 7.10
C ILE A 102 5.45 -3.29 8.08
N PRO A 103 5.74 -3.04 9.38
CA PRO A 103 4.72 -2.57 10.33
C PRO A 103 4.13 -1.21 9.94
N VAL A 104 4.94 -0.34 9.31
CA VAL A 104 4.51 1.00 8.89
C VAL A 104 3.48 0.92 7.76
N MET A 105 3.50 -0.13 6.96
CA MET A 105 2.53 -0.33 5.87
C MET A 105 1.13 -0.68 6.38
N VAL A 106 1.00 -1.26 7.58
CA VAL A 106 -0.31 -1.63 8.13
C VAL A 106 -1.17 -0.39 8.31
N ASN A 107 -2.41 -0.47 7.86
CA ASN A 107 -3.37 0.62 7.75
C ASN A 107 -3.00 1.73 6.73
N GLN A 108 -1.93 1.55 5.95
CA GLN A 108 -1.60 2.46 4.86
C GLN A 108 -2.26 2.02 3.56
N MET A 109 -2.50 3.01 2.68
CA MET A 109 -2.79 2.76 1.29
C MET A 109 -1.50 2.38 0.56
N VAL A 110 -1.56 1.33 -0.22
CA VAL A 110 -0.47 0.91 -1.08
C VAL A 110 -0.94 0.81 -2.53
N LYS A 111 -0.12 1.30 -3.43
CA LYS A 111 -0.24 1.02 -4.86
C LYS A 111 0.68 -0.15 -5.17
N VAL A 112 0.11 -1.21 -5.70
CA VAL A 112 0.88 -2.32 -6.28
C VAL A 112 0.80 -2.15 -7.78
N GLN A 113 1.93 -1.89 -8.41
CA GLN A 113 2.02 -1.61 -9.84
C GLN A 113 2.93 -2.61 -10.52
N ASP A 114 2.45 -3.15 -11.63
CA ASP A 114 3.28 -3.90 -12.57
C ASP A 114 4.25 -2.93 -13.26
N ILE A 115 5.55 -3.18 -13.14
CA ILE A 115 6.62 -2.40 -13.78
C ILE A 115 7.38 -3.21 -14.83
N GLY A 116 6.75 -4.26 -15.34
CA GLY A 116 7.30 -5.06 -16.46
C GLY A 116 7.36 -4.30 -17.76
N THR A 117 7.87 -4.96 -18.79
CA THR A 117 8.20 -4.37 -20.10
C THR A 117 7.00 -4.23 -21.05
N SER A 118 5.77 -4.50 -20.62
CA SER A 118 4.58 -4.41 -21.47
C SER A 118 3.86 -3.05 -21.32
N ASP A 119 3.30 -2.56 -22.42
CA ASP A 119 2.63 -1.26 -22.51
C ASP A 119 1.34 -1.13 -21.66
N ASN A 120 0.89 -2.21 -21.01
CA ASN A 120 -0.26 -2.26 -20.12
C ASN A 120 0.19 -2.53 -18.69
N LEU A 121 0.72 -1.51 -18.05
CA LEU A 121 1.10 -1.54 -16.64
C LEU A 121 -0.15 -1.51 -15.76
N GLY A 122 -0.66 -2.68 -15.40
CA GLY A 122 -1.76 -2.80 -14.46
C GLY A 122 -1.36 -2.35 -13.05
N TYR A 123 -2.32 -1.91 -12.29
CA TYR A 123 -2.12 -1.59 -10.88
C TYR A 123 -3.33 -1.93 -10.04
N GLY A 124 -3.09 -2.14 -8.76
CA GLY A 124 -4.11 -2.22 -7.71
C GLY A 124 -3.83 -1.22 -6.62
N LEU A 125 -4.89 -0.63 -6.09
CA LEU A 125 -4.88 0.23 -4.91
C LEU A 125 -5.50 -0.55 -3.77
N TYR A 126 -4.78 -0.64 -2.66
CA TYR A 126 -5.20 -1.44 -1.52
C TYR A 126 -4.93 -0.72 -0.22
N ARG A 127 -5.77 -1.00 0.78
CA ARG A 127 -5.41 -0.79 2.17
C ARG A 127 -4.74 -2.06 2.69
N VAL A 128 -3.59 -1.93 3.34
CA VAL A 128 -2.96 -3.06 4.06
C VAL A 128 -3.67 -3.23 5.39
N LYS A 129 -4.34 -4.36 5.59
CA LYS A 129 -5.06 -4.65 6.84
C LYS A 129 -4.14 -5.20 7.92
N THR A 130 -3.33 -6.18 7.55
CA THR A 130 -2.41 -6.86 8.47
C THR A 130 -1.11 -7.20 7.78
N SER A 131 -0.07 -7.42 8.57
CA SER A 131 1.17 -8.05 8.13
C SER A 131 1.44 -9.27 9.02
N THR A 132 1.55 -10.44 8.44
CA THR A 132 1.80 -11.69 9.15
C THR A 132 3.17 -12.23 8.76
N PRO A 133 4.10 -12.42 9.71
CA PRO A 133 5.39 -13.02 9.39
C PRO A 133 5.22 -14.48 8.96
N LEU A 134 5.95 -14.86 7.93
CA LEU A 134 6.04 -16.21 7.38
C LEU A 134 7.45 -16.73 7.59
N SER A 135 7.61 -18.07 7.69
CA SER A 135 8.91 -18.75 7.80
C SER A 135 9.85 -18.06 8.81
N SER A 136 9.37 -17.81 10.02
CA SER A 136 10.12 -17.15 11.10
C SER A 136 10.64 -15.73 10.74
N GLY A 137 9.88 -15.00 9.90
CA GLY A 137 10.21 -13.63 9.53
C GLY A 137 11.09 -13.49 8.29
N ALA A 138 11.29 -14.57 7.52
CA ALA A 138 11.98 -14.48 6.23
C ALA A 138 11.11 -13.84 5.13
N ALA A 139 9.79 -13.84 5.32
CA ALA A 139 8.82 -13.22 4.45
C ALA A 139 7.62 -12.71 5.27
N TYR A 140 6.75 -11.93 4.62
CA TYR A 140 5.53 -11.39 5.23
C TYR A 140 4.36 -11.52 4.28
N LEU A 141 3.21 -11.97 4.80
CA LEU A 141 1.93 -11.89 4.11
C LEU A 141 1.24 -10.59 4.50
N LEU A 142 1.08 -9.69 3.55
CA LEU A 142 0.27 -8.49 3.68
C LEU A 142 -1.16 -8.85 3.24
N THR A 143 -2.11 -8.79 4.16
CA THR A 143 -3.54 -8.92 3.81
C THR A 143 -4.02 -7.59 3.26
N LEU A 144 -4.68 -7.62 2.12
CA LEU A 144 -5.05 -6.45 1.33
C LEU A 144 -6.57 -6.32 1.24
N GLU A 145 -7.03 -5.10 1.33
CA GLU A 145 -8.41 -4.71 1.05
C GLU A 145 -8.43 -3.86 -0.21
N PRO A 146 -9.03 -4.34 -1.32
CA PRO A 146 -9.06 -3.59 -2.58
C PRO A 146 -9.83 -2.27 -2.45
N ARG A 147 -9.26 -1.19 -3.02
CA ARG A 147 -9.87 0.14 -3.12
C ARG A 147 -10.08 0.58 -4.57
N GLY A 148 -9.31 0.04 -5.47
CA GLY A 148 -9.41 0.29 -6.91
C GLY A 148 -8.38 -0.53 -7.67
N ALA A 149 -8.63 -0.75 -8.93
CA ALA A 149 -7.73 -1.50 -9.79
C ALA A 149 -7.90 -1.14 -11.25
N ALA A 150 -6.83 -1.25 -12.01
CA ALA A 150 -6.83 -1.17 -13.46
C ALA A 150 -6.11 -2.38 -14.06
N SER A 151 -6.73 -2.96 -15.06
CA SER A 151 -6.27 -4.07 -15.89
C SER A 151 -6.00 -5.42 -15.19
N THR A 152 -5.57 -6.39 -15.97
CA THR A 152 -5.28 -7.76 -15.55
C THR A 152 -3.91 -7.83 -14.85
N VAL A 153 -3.78 -8.71 -13.86
CA VAL A 153 -2.50 -8.97 -13.20
C VAL A 153 -1.55 -9.68 -14.15
N GLY A 154 -0.37 -9.13 -14.35
CA GLY A 154 0.72 -9.77 -15.06
C GLY A 154 1.64 -10.57 -14.13
N ASN A 155 2.45 -11.46 -14.73
CA ASN A 155 3.47 -12.23 -14.03
C ASN A 155 4.83 -11.50 -14.09
N ASN A 156 4.85 -10.25 -13.74
CA ASN A 156 5.99 -9.36 -13.91
C ASN A 156 6.59 -8.92 -12.59
N VAL A 157 7.59 -8.07 -12.67
CA VAL A 157 8.11 -7.33 -11.52
C VAL A 157 7.04 -6.37 -11.05
N ILE A 158 6.81 -6.29 -9.73
CA ILE A 158 5.96 -5.26 -9.16
C ILE A 158 6.77 -4.23 -8.39
N SER A 159 6.23 -3.03 -8.33
CA SER A 159 6.56 -2.01 -7.34
C SER A 159 5.40 -1.90 -6.35
N LEU A 160 5.72 -1.90 -5.07
CA LEU A 160 4.76 -1.70 -3.99
C LEU A 160 5.08 -0.36 -3.34
N ALA A 161 4.22 0.62 -3.53
CA ALA A 161 4.43 2.00 -3.07
C ALA A 161 3.37 2.38 -2.03
N PRO A 162 3.74 2.61 -0.76
CA PRO A 162 2.87 3.29 0.18
C PRO A 162 2.61 4.73 -0.30
N PHE A 163 1.36 5.15 -0.33
CA PHE A 163 1.01 6.52 -0.70
C PHE A 163 -0.04 7.09 0.25
N GLY A 164 0.38 7.57 1.37
CA GLY A 164 -0.50 8.25 2.31
C GLY A 164 -1.57 7.34 2.92
N SER A 165 -2.33 7.96 3.78
CA SER A 165 -3.52 7.40 4.39
C SER A 165 -4.72 7.99 3.66
N GLU A 166 -5.69 7.18 3.20
CA GLU A 166 -7.07 7.70 3.18
C GLU A 166 -7.28 8.31 4.54
N GLY A 167 -7.86 9.53 4.64
CA GLY A 167 -8.06 10.17 5.94
C GLY A 167 -8.63 9.11 6.88
N PHE A 168 -7.79 8.61 7.81
CA PHE A 168 -8.02 7.32 8.45
C PHE A 168 -9.30 7.34 9.22
N GLU A 169 -10.25 6.60 8.71
CA GLU A 169 -11.36 6.07 9.47
C GLU A 169 -11.00 4.63 9.83
N TYR A 170 -10.71 4.38 11.07
CA TYR A 170 -10.70 3.03 11.61
C TYR A 170 -12.13 2.73 12.06
N GLU A 171 -12.69 1.64 11.60
CA GLU A 171 -14.01 1.15 12.01
C GLU A 171 -13.84 -0.17 12.75
N GLU A 172 -14.48 -0.29 13.90
CA GLU A 172 -14.59 -1.54 14.65
C GLU A 172 -16.07 -1.86 14.86
N ASP A 173 -16.46 -3.10 14.57
CA ASP A 173 -17.83 -3.59 14.72
C ASP A 173 -17.95 -4.43 15.99
N PHE A 174 -18.84 -4.04 16.88
CA PHE A 174 -19.20 -4.74 18.10
C PHE A 174 -20.58 -5.38 17.96
N ALA A 175 -20.65 -6.50 17.25
CA ALA A 175 -21.89 -7.24 17.03
C ALA A 175 -22.50 -7.79 18.33
N VAL A 176 -21.67 -8.05 19.34
CA VAL A 176 -22.10 -8.52 20.67
C VAL A 176 -22.11 -7.32 21.62
N ALA A 177 -23.26 -7.12 22.29
CA ALA A 177 -23.40 -6.02 23.24
C ALA A 177 -22.43 -6.14 24.41
N ALA A 178 -21.66 -5.08 24.66
CA ALA A 178 -20.72 -4.97 25.76
C ALA A 178 -20.76 -3.56 26.34
N SER A 179 -20.54 -3.43 27.65
CA SER A 179 -20.42 -2.11 28.29
C SER A 179 -19.03 -1.49 28.14
N THR A 180 -18.07 -2.27 27.65
CA THR A 180 -16.70 -1.81 27.43
C THR A 180 -16.24 -2.30 26.07
N TRP A 181 -15.86 -1.34 25.21
CA TRP A 181 -15.24 -1.62 23.91
C TRP A 181 -13.76 -1.32 23.98
N VAL A 182 -12.92 -2.29 23.70
CA VAL A 182 -11.47 -2.15 23.63
C VAL A 182 -11.07 -2.21 22.16
N ILE A 183 -10.43 -1.16 21.68
CA ILE A 183 -10.13 -0.98 20.26
C ILE A 183 -8.62 -0.80 20.07
N ASP A 184 -8.01 -1.76 19.40
CA ASP A 184 -6.59 -1.73 18.98
C ASP A 184 -6.51 -1.18 17.54
N HIS A 185 -6.57 0.14 17.38
CA HIS A 185 -6.70 0.80 16.08
C HIS A 185 -5.38 0.98 15.32
N ASN A 186 -4.24 0.91 15.97
CA ASN A 186 -2.90 1.02 15.37
C ASN A 186 -2.69 2.26 14.47
N LEU A 187 -3.35 3.39 14.78
CA LEU A 187 -3.24 4.63 13.99
C LEU A 187 -1.97 5.44 14.31
N GLY A 188 -1.20 5.08 15.34
CA GLY A 188 -0.01 5.82 15.76
C GLY A 188 -0.30 7.23 16.31
N ARG A 189 -1.57 7.54 16.62
CA ARG A 189 -2.03 8.86 17.07
C ARG A 189 -3.26 8.72 17.97
N PHE A 190 -3.69 9.81 18.58
CA PHE A 190 -4.94 9.91 19.34
C PHE A 190 -6.06 10.36 18.37
N PRO A 191 -6.93 9.45 17.89
CA PRO A 191 -7.96 9.77 16.92
C PRO A 191 -9.17 10.47 17.56
N SER A 192 -9.94 11.20 16.75
CA SER A 192 -11.31 11.55 17.11
C SER A 192 -12.18 10.30 17.09
N VAL A 193 -13.08 10.14 18.06
CA VAL A 193 -13.88 8.91 18.21
C VAL A 193 -15.36 9.23 18.16
N SER A 194 -16.09 8.51 17.32
CA SER A 194 -17.55 8.50 17.29
C SER A 194 -18.05 7.07 17.44
N ALA A 195 -19.09 6.85 18.24
CA ALA A 195 -19.73 5.55 18.39
C ALA A 195 -21.21 5.61 18.02
N VAL A 196 -21.70 4.58 17.36
CA VAL A 196 -23.12 4.41 17.05
C VAL A 196 -23.63 3.04 17.54
N ASP A 197 -24.88 2.97 17.91
CA ASP A 197 -25.53 1.70 18.23
C ASP A 197 -25.87 0.90 16.97
N SER A 198 -26.42 -0.31 17.13
CA SER A 198 -26.84 -1.16 16.02
C SER A 198 -28.00 -0.58 15.19
N ALA A 199 -28.70 0.44 15.66
CA ALA A 199 -29.72 1.18 14.92
C ALA A 199 -29.12 2.41 14.17
N GLY A 200 -27.81 2.69 14.31
CA GLY A 200 -27.13 3.81 13.68
C GLY A 200 -27.25 5.13 14.48
N SER A 201 -27.76 5.10 15.71
CA SER A 201 -27.84 6.30 16.57
C SER A 201 -26.51 6.53 17.27
N ILE A 202 -26.09 7.80 17.34
CA ILE A 202 -24.87 8.18 18.07
C ILE A 202 -25.05 7.87 19.57
N ILE A 203 -24.08 7.18 20.14
CA ILE A 203 -24.01 6.89 21.57
C ILE A 203 -22.75 7.49 22.18
N ASN A 204 -22.84 7.89 23.44
CA ASN A 204 -21.74 8.48 24.15
C ASN A 204 -21.23 7.53 25.23
N GLY A 205 -19.92 7.30 25.24
CA GLY A 205 -19.20 6.57 26.26
C GLY A 205 -18.03 7.38 26.80
N ALA A 206 -17.52 6.98 27.96
CA ALA A 206 -16.26 7.54 28.48
C ALA A 206 -15.09 6.94 27.68
N ILE A 207 -14.33 7.81 26.98
CA ILE A 207 -13.22 7.42 26.16
C ILE A 207 -11.93 7.56 26.94
N THR A 208 -11.12 6.51 26.94
CA THR A 208 -9.76 6.51 27.49
C THR A 208 -8.78 6.14 26.40
N TYR A 209 -7.78 6.98 26.14
CA TYR A 209 -6.66 6.68 25.25
C TYR A 209 -5.60 5.91 26.04
N ASN A 210 -5.53 4.59 25.84
CA ASN A 210 -4.56 3.74 26.52
C ASN A 210 -3.15 3.92 25.94
N SER A 211 -3.08 4.18 24.63
CA SER A 211 -1.85 4.49 23.89
C SER A 211 -2.20 5.19 22.58
N ALA A 212 -1.19 5.56 21.79
CA ALA A 212 -1.38 6.07 20.44
C ALA A 212 -1.98 5.03 19.44
N ASN A 213 -2.14 3.77 19.89
CA ASN A 213 -2.64 2.66 19.08
C ASN A 213 -3.87 1.97 19.68
N LYS A 214 -4.31 2.39 20.87
CA LYS A 214 -5.37 1.69 21.61
C LYS A 214 -6.23 2.66 22.39
N ILE A 215 -7.54 2.46 22.30
CA ILE A 215 -8.52 3.16 23.13
C ILE A 215 -9.46 2.19 23.83
N THR A 216 -10.10 2.67 24.87
CA THR A 216 -11.21 1.99 25.54
C THR A 216 -12.39 2.93 25.63
N ILE A 217 -13.59 2.47 25.27
CA ILE A 217 -14.85 3.21 25.42
C ILE A 217 -15.69 2.47 26.46
N VAL A 218 -16.16 3.17 27.49
CA VAL A 218 -17.01 2.59 28.53
C VAL A 218 -18.40 3.25 28.47
N PHE A 219 -19.42 2.43 28.30
CA PHE A 219 -20.82 2.83 28.28
C PHE A 219 -21.50 2.52 29.62
N THR A 220 -22.60 3.19 29.91
CA THR A 220 -23.42 2.97 31.10
C THR A 220 -24.19 1.66 31.08
N SER A 221 -24.43 1.09 29.88
CA SER A 221 -25.08 -0.19 29.66
C SER A 221 -24.41 -0.95 28.51
N ALA A 222 -24.60 -2.26 28.48
CA ALA A 222 -24.10 -3.06 27.37
C ALA A 222 -24.78 -2.64 26.05
N THR A 223 -24.01 -2.32 25.04
CA THR A 223 -24.44 -1.82 23.74
C THR A 223 -23.68 -2.55 22.64
N SER A 224 -24.36 -2.88 21.54
CA SER A 224 -23.76 -3.34 20.26
C SER A 224 -23.78 -2.19 19.27
N GLY A 225 -22.86 -2.21 18.31
CA GLY A 225 -22.78 -1.16 17.29
C GLY A 225 -21.38 -1.01 16.73
N LYS A 226 -21.03 0.20 16.31
CA LYS A 226 -19.74 0.49 15.66
C LYS A 226 -19.05 1.69 16.26
N ALA A 227 -17.73 1.65 16.25
CA ALA A 227 -16.86 2.78 16.56
C ALA A 227 -16.13 3.24 15.31
N TYR A 228 -16.13 4.55 15.08
CA TYR A 228 -15.40 5.22 13.99
C TYR A 228 -14.31 6.11 14.62
N LEU A 229 -13.08 5.96 14.15
CA LEU A 229 -11.91 6.69 14.63
C LEU A 229 -11.24 7.42 13.46
N ASN A 230 -11.14 8.77 13.57
CA ASN A 230 -10.63 9.67 12.52
C ASN A 230 -9.36 10.41 12.95
#